data_63bfffe4865d4432c528830763b703ea
#
_entry.id   63bfffe4865d4432c528830763b703ea
#
_cell.length_a   1.000
_cell.length_b   1.000
_cell.length_c   1.000
_cell.angle_alpha   90.00
_cell.angle_beta   90.00
_cell.angle_gamma   90.00
#
_symmetry.space_group_name_H-M   'P 1'
#
loop_
_entity.id
_entity.type
_entity.pdbx_description
1 polymer ?
#
loop_
_entity_poly.entity_id
_entity_poly.type
_entity_poly.pdbx_seq_one_letter_code
_entity_poly.pdbx_strand_id
1 'polypeptide(L)'
;NSDDNKEFDVNEMIMHHIKDAHEFHIMDIDGHAVSFPLPIILWTDNGLVTFLSSKFNHDDSGKVVVDINGQFFVKYHEKIFYADNANGDKYISYDEAGNVANKKPLDLSITKMVFSMFLSMLLLVLIFVATAKTYSKSRKGEPTGLGKFTEPLILFIKDEVALPMIGEKHYQRYMPFLLTLFFFIWINNVMGLIPFFPFSANLSGNIAFTFVLAAITFIITTVVANKDYWKHIFWMPGIPVPMKLFLAPIEFLGIFIKPISLMIRLFANISAGHIIILSLISLIFIFKSIWLAPASLFFSVFISLIEVLVVAI
;
A
#
# COMPACT_ATOMS: atom_id res chain seq x y z
N ASN A 1 6.90 -3.46 41.26
CA ASN A 1 7.15 -4.71 40.52
C ASN A 1 5.83 -5.35 40.04
N SER A 2 5.06 -4.61 39.29
CA SER A 2 3.77 -5.09 38.70
C SER A 2 3.64 -4.83 37.19
N ASP A 3 4.76 -4.54 36.50
CA ASP A 3 4.76 -4.25 35.06
C ASP A 3 5.35 -5.36 34.16
N ASP A 4 5.78 -6.49 34.72
CA ASP A 4 6.50 -7.54 33.98
C ASP A 4 5.61 -8.67 33.41
N ASN A 5 4.28 -8.51 33.39
CA ASN A 5 3.35 -9.55 32.87
C ASN A 5 2.34 -9.03 31.85
N LYS A 6 2.70 -8.08 30.98
CA LYS A 6 1.92 -7.93 29.74
C LYS A 6 2.27 -9.11 28.83
N GLU A 7 1.35 -10.07 28.72
CA GLU A 7 1.43 -11.08 27.66
C GLU A 7 1.61 -10.37 26.31
N PHE A 8 2.61 -10.82 25.54
CA PHE A 8 2.89 -10.28 24.22
C PHE A 8 1.67 -10.49 23.30
N ASP A 9 0.92 -9.41 23.05
CA ASP A 9 -0.24 -9.48 22.16
C ASP A 9 0.21 -9.39 20.69
N VAL A 10 0.19 -10.54 20.05
CA VAL A 10 0.55 -10.71 18.64
C VAL A 10 -0.39 -9.90 17.73
N ASN A 11 -1.68 -9.83 18.07
CA ASN A 11 -2.66 -9.10 17.24
C ASN A 11 -2.37 -7.60 17.29
N GLU A 12 -2.07 -7.06 18.47
CA GLU A 12 -1.71 -5.65 18.64
C GLU A 12 -0.44 -5.33 17.84
N MET A 13 0.58 -6.17 17.92
CA MET A 13 1.82 -6.02 17.17
C MET A 13 1.58 -6.05 15.64
N ILE A 14 0.85 -7.04 15.14
CA ILE A 14 0.53 -7.17 13.70
C ILE A 14 -0.25 -5.94 13.23
N MET A 15 -1.29 -5.54 13.97
CA MET A 15 -2.13 -4.41 13.62
C MET A 15 -1.35 -3.09 13.62
N HIS A 16 -0.42 -2.91 14.55
CA HIS A 16 0.44 -1.72 14.60
C HIS A 16 1.38 -1.63 13.37
N HIS A 17 1.90 -2.76 12.91
CA HIS A 17 2.78 -2.79 11.73
C HIS A 17 2.04 -2.58 10.41
N ILE A 18 0.80 -3.05 10.30
CA ILE A 18 0.01 -2.96 9.06
C ILE A 18 -0.66 -1.59 8.91
N LYS A 19 -1.02 -0.92 10.01
CA LYS A 19 -1.66 0.40 9.98
C LYS A 19 -0.76 1.46 9.38
N ASP A 20 -1.38 2.42 8.70
CA ASP A 20 -0.71 3.64 8.29
C ASP A 20 -0.47 4.55 9.50
N ALA A 21 0.73 5.07 9.64
CA ALA A 21 1.16 5.85 10.80
C ALA A 21 1.74 7.21 10.38
N HIS A 22 1.69 8.17 11.30
CA HIS A 22 2.27 9.50 11.11
C HIS A 22 3.75 9.58 11.49
N GLU A 23 4.37 8.44 11.81
CA GLU A 23 5.79 8.33 12.14
C GLU A 23 6.33 6.97 11.75
N PHE A 24 7.64 6.87 11.49
CA PHE A 24 8.34 5.61 11.36
C PHE A 24 8.96 5.26 12.70
N HIS A 25 8.47 4.23 13.36
CA HIS A 25 9.14 3.63 14.50
C HIS A 25 10.35 2.84 14.01
N ILE A 26 11.55 3.14 14.54
CA ILE A 26 12.80 2.49 14.13
C ILE A 26 13.19 1.43 15.15
N MET A 27 13.30 1.80 16.42
CA MET A 27 13.68 0.92 17.53
C MET A 27 13.39 1.58 18.88
N ASP A 28 13.37 0.79 19.92
CA ASP A 28 13.35 1.26 21.30
C ASP A 28 14.76 1.17 21.90
N ILE A 29 15.29 2.28 22.43
CA ILE A 29 16.58 2.35 23.11
C ILE A 29 16.30 2.81 24.54
N ASP A 30 16.66 1.99 25.53
CA ASP A 30 16.48 2.28 26.95
C ASP A 30 15.06 2.73 27.34
N GLY A 31 14.02 2.14 26.69
CA GLY A 31 12.62 2.47 26.93
C GLY A 31 12.14 3.75 26.24
N HIS A 32 12.98 4.36 25.41
CA HIS A 32 12.61 5.51 24.57
C HIS A 32 12.44 5.08 23.12
N ALA A 33 11.28 5.34 22.55
CA ALA A 33 11.01 5.08 21.13
C ALA A 33 11.82 6.04 20.24
N VAL A 34 12.67 5.48 19.40
CA VAL A 34 13.37 6.23 18.36
C VAL A 34 12.54 6.14 17.09
N SER A 35 11.91 7.25 16.71
CA SER A 35 11.11 7.31 15.51
C SER A 35 11.52 8.49 14.61
N PHE A 36 11.23 8.35 13.32
CA PHE A 36 11.36 9.45 12.37
C PHE A 36 10.00 10.14 12.23
N PRO A 37 9.85 11.40 12.72
CA PRO A 37 8.59 12.12 12.69
C PRO A 37 8.27 12.57 11.26
N LEU A 38 7.01 12.44 10.86
CA LEU A 38 6.52 12.88 9.57
C LEU A 38 5.72 14.20 9.72
N PRO A 39 5.67 15.04 8.68
CA PRO A 39 4.91 16.27 8.70
C PRO A 39 3.41 15.99 8.66
N ILE A 40 2.70 16.56 9.62
CA ILE A 40 1.26 16.58 9.72
C ILE A 40 0.74 17.85 9.06
N ILE A 41 -0.22 17.71 8.17
CA ILE A 41 -0.84 18.78 7.41
C ILE A 41 -2.36 18.63 7.54
N LEU A 42 -2.98 19.54 8.28
CA LEU A 42 -4.41 19.53 8.55
C LEU A 42 -5.09 20.72 7.92
N TRP A 43 -6.18 20.46 7.21
CA TRP A 43 -7.08 21.51 6.77
C TRP A 43 -8.19 21.66 7.81
N THR A 44 -8.13 22.74 8.56
CA THR A 44 -9.05 23.05 9.66
C THR A 44 -10.04 24.12 9.27
N ASP A 45 -11.05 24.36 10.11
CA ASP A 45 -12.01 25.45 9.91
C ASP A 45 -11.33 26.85 9.88
N ASN A 46 -10.17 26.98 10.54
CA ASN A 46 -9.37 28.23 10.60
C ASN A 46 -8.23 28.27 9.55
N GLY A 47 -8.19 27.32 8.61
CA GLY A 47 -7.18 27.25 7.56
C GLY A 47 -6.20 26.09 7.70
N LEU A 48 -5.10 26.16 6.97
CA LEU A 48 -4.07 25.12 6.93
C LEU A 48 -3.17 25.19 8.16
N VAL A 49 -3.02 24.05 8.83
CA VAL A 49 -2.15 23.90 10.00
C VAL A 49 -1.11 22.82 9.72
N THR A 50 0.17 23.11 9.97
CA THR A 50 1.27 22.18 9.73
C THR A 50 2.18 22.07 10.95
N PHE A 51 2.54 20.84 11.32
CA PHE A 51 3.49 20.56 12.41
C PHE A 51 4.07 19.15 12.26
N LEU A 52 5.04 18.78 13.09
CA LEU A 52 5.63 17.45 13.08
C LEU A 52 4.91 16.52 14.06
N SER A 53 4.80 15.24 13.70
CA SER A 53 4.19 14.21 14.55
C SER A 53 4.87 14.03 15.91
N SER A 54 6.13 14.44 16.03
CA SER A 54 6.88 14.42 17.31
C SER A 54 6.21 15.20 18.44
N LYS A 55 5.32 16.19 18.13
CA LYS A 55 4.57 16.91 19.15
C LYS A 55 3.59 16.05 19.94
N PHE A 56 3.18 14.90 19.40
CA PHE A 56 2.34 13.94 20.12
C PHE A 56 3.11 13.02 21.06
N ASN A 57 4.46 13.15 21.17
CA ASN A 57 5.31 12.33 22.05
C ASN A 57 5.04 10.83 21.93
N HIS A 58 4.83 10.32 20.72
CA HIS A 58 4.46 8.93 20.40
C HIS A 58 3.13 8.46 21.01
N ASP A 59 2.32 9.36 21.55
CA ASP A 59 0.99 9.00 22.07
C ASP A 59 0.04 8.70 20.91
N ASP A 60 -0.59 7.54 20.94
CA ASP A 60 -1.67 7.10 20.06
C ASP A 60 -2.94 6.73 20.84
N SER A 61 -2.96 7.07 22.13
CA SER A 61 -4.07 6.76 23.04
C SER A 61 -5.05 7.91 23.26
N GLY A 62 -4.74 9.11 22.75
CA GLY A 62 -5.56 10.31 22.90
C GLY A 62 -5.36 11.04 24.22
N LYS A 63 -4.21 10.85 24.87
CA LYS A 63 -3.87 11.51 26.15
C LYS A 63 -3.11 12.81 25.95
N VAL A 64 -2.29 12.92 24.92
CA VAL A 64 -1.49 14.08 24.64
C VAL A 64 -2.24 15.06 23.75
N VAL A 65 -2.49 16.25 24.23
CA VAL A 65 -3.10 17.36 23.49
C VAL A 65 -2.01 18.26 22.95
N VAL A 66 -2.08 18.54 21.65
CA VAL A 66 -1.18 19.47 20.96
C VAL A 66 -1.95 20.75 20.62
N ASP A 67 -1.50 21.88 21.16
CA ASP A 67 -2.02 23.19 20.82
C ASP A 67 -1.25 23.77 19.62
N ILE A 68 -1.99 24.12 18.56
CA ILE A 68 -1.47 24.81 17.39
C ILE A 68 -2.41 25.96 17.07
N ASN A 69 -1.95 27.19 17.26
CA ASN A 69 -2.70 28.41 16.98
C ASN A 69 -4.05 28.49 17.69
N GLY A 70 -4.14 27.99 18.93
CA GLY A 70 -5.39 27.96 19.70
C GLY A 70 -6.36 26.86 19.31
N GLN A 71 -5.91 25.90 18.50
CA GLN A 71 -6.66 24.69 18.17
C GLN A 71 -5.98 23.49 18.82
N PHE A 72 -6.77 22.64 19.47
CA PHE A 72 -6.31 21.51 20.24
C PHE A 72 -6.54 20.22 19.48
N PHE A 73 -5.47 19.45 19.27
CA PHE A 73 -5.50 18.17 18.54
C PHE A 73 -5.03 17.02 19.41
N VAL A 74 -5.61 15.85 19.18
CA VAL A 74 -5.20 14.57 19.78
C VAL A 74 -5.04 13.52 18.70
N LYS A 75 -4.07 12.61 18.88
CA LYS A 75 -3.90 11.44 18.02
C LYS A 75 -4.50 10.22 18.73
N TYR A 76 -5.38 9.50 18.03
CA TYR A 76 -6.00 8.29 18.53
C TYR A 76 -6.17 7.26 17.41
N HIS A 77 -5.58 6.07 17.60
CA HIS A 77 -5.53 4.99 16.61
C HIS A 77 -5.04 5.47 15.23
N GLU A 78 -3.92 6.17 15.23
CA GLU A 78 -3.26 6.77 14.06
C GLU A 78 -4.13 7.78 13.28
N LYS A 79 -5.18 8.32 13.90
CA LYS A 79 -6.03 9.38 13.33
C LYS A 79 -6.00 10.61 14.20
N ILE A 80 -6.09 11.79 13.57
CA ILE A 80 -6.06 13.07 14.25
C ILE A 80 -7.47 13.60 14.41
N PHE A 81 -7.81 14.03 15.62
CA PHE A 81 -9.10 14.59 16.00
C PHE A 81 -8.90 15.92 16.71
N TYR A 82 -9.94 16.77 16.71
CA TYR A 82 -9.99 17.87 17.67
C TYR A 82 -10.13 17.31 19.07
N ALA A 83 -9.37 17.86 20.02
CA ALA A 83 -9.50 17.50 21.43
C ALA A 83 -10.87 17.92 21.94
N ASP A 84 -11.54 17.05 22.66
CA ASP A 84 -12.77 17.33 23.40
C ASP A 84 -12.48 17.42 24.90
N ASN A 85 -13.48 17.68 25.71
CA ASN A 85 -13.33 17.67 27.16
C ASN A 85 -12.76 16.32 27.63
N ALA A 86 -11.87 16.38 28.61
CA ALA A 86 -11.23 15.17 29.13
C ALA A 86 -12.29 14.17 29.66
N ASN A 87 -12.24 12.97 29.14
CA ASN A 87 -13.01 11.84 29.63
C ASN A 87 -12.05 10.86 30.34
N GLY A 88 -11.84 11.08 31.63
CA GLY A 88 -10.77 10.47 32.39
C GLY A 88 -9.40 11.00 31.95
N ASP A 89 -8.49 10.11 31.57
CA ASP A 89 -7.14 10.44 31.08
C ASP A 89 -7.04 10.75 29.59
N LYS A 90 -8.17 10.75 28.85
CA LYS A 90 -8.21 10.89 27.40
C LYS A 90 -9.09 12.07 27.00
N TYR A 91 -8.70 12.73 25.91
CA TYR A 91 -9.46 13.84 25.30
C TYR A 91 -10.31 13.35 24.11
N ILE A 92 -10.80 12.13 24.23
CA ILE A 92 -11.65 11.46 23.23
C ILE A 92 -13.01 11.21 23.85
N SER A 93 -14.07 11.62 23.14
CA SER A 93 -15.46 11.32 23.44
C SER A 93 -15.96 10.19 22.55
N TYR A 94 -16.91 9.42 23.06
CA TYR A 94 -17.51 8.29 22.33
C TYR A 94 -19.01 8.50 22.19
N ASP A 95 -19.55 8.09 21.05
CA ASP A 95 -21.01 8.04 20.84
C ASP A 95 -21.65 6.83 21.53
N GLU A 96 -22.99 6.74 21.47
CA GLU A 96 -23.75 5.62 22.06
C GLU A 96 -23.39 4.25 21.45
N ALA A 97 -22.84 4.24 20.23
CA ALA A 97 -22.40 3.03 19.54
C ALA A 97 -20.92 2.67 19.84
N GLY A 98 -20.23 3.46 20.68
CA GLY A 98 -18.82 3.26 21.04
C GLY A 98 -17.82 3.76 19.99
N ASN A 99 -18.24 4.53 18.99
CA ASN A 99 -17.34 5.15 18.04
C ASN A 99 -16.85 6.50 18.56
N VAL A 100 -15.68 6.95 18.06
CA VAL A 100 -15.13 8.26 18.40
C VAL A 100 -16.05 9.36 17.85
N ALA A 101 -16.59 10.19 18.74
CA ALA A 101 -17.51 11.29 18.42
C ALA A 101 -16.78 12.60 18.09
N ASN A 102 -15.50 12.73 18.41
CA ASN A 102 -14.71 13.94 18.14
C ASN A 102 -14.72 14.31 16.64
N LYS A 103 -14.86 15.61 16.35
CA LYS A 103 -14.73 16.13 14.99
C LYS A 103 -13.32 15.85 14.43
N LYS A 104 -13.26 15.50 13.14
CA LYS A 104 -11.98 15.33 12.43
C LYS A 104 -11.71 16.53 11.53
N PRO A 105 -10.48 17.07 11.53
CA PRO A 105 -10.02 17.93 10.45
C PRO A 105 -9.83 17.09 9.18
N LEU A 106 -9.77 17.73 8.02
CA LEU A 106 -9.33 17.07 6.81
C LEU A 106 -7.83 16.81 6.89
N ASP A 107 -7.44 15.56 6.98
CA ASP A 107 -6.04 15.15 7.12
C ASP A 107 -5.41 14.95 5.75
N LEU A 108 -4.41 15.79 5.45
CA LEU A 108 -3.58 15.75 4.23
C LEU A 108 -2.12 15.42 4.59
N SER A 109 -1.89 14.85 5.76
CA SER A 109 -0.56 14.58 6.30
C SER A 109 0.22 13.61 5.41
N ILE A 110 1.55 13.75 5.45
CA ILE A 110 2.44 12.78 4.86
C ILE A 110 2.59 11.63 5.86
N THR A 111 1.80 10.59 5.65
CA THR A 111 1.88 9.36 6.44
C THR A 111 3.03 8.47 5.96
N LYS A 112 3.32 7.42 6.70
CA LYS A 112 4.30 6.39 6.35
C LYS A 112 4.08 5.82 4.94
N MET A 113 2.82 5.56 4.58
CA MET A 113 2.47 5.05 3.25
C MET A 113 2.69 6.09 2.14
N VAL A 114 2.30 7.34 2.38
CA VAL A 114 2.51 8.44 1.41
C VAL A 114 4.00 8.70 1.19
N PHE A 115 4.79 8.70 2.25
CA PHE A 115 6.25 8.83 2.15
C PHE A 115 6.87 7.69 1.33
N SER A 116 6.49 6.43 1.63
CA SER A 116 6.96 5.27 0.89
C SER A 116 6.54 5.31 -0.60
N MET A 117 5.34 5.80 -0.89
CA MET A 117 4.87 6.02 -2.26
C MET A 117 5.76 7.01 -3.02
N PHE A 118 6.11 8.16 -2.43
CA PHE A 118 7.03 9.10 -3.06
C PHE A 118 8.43 8.51 -3.25
N LEU A 119 8.92 7.78 -2.27
CA LEU A 119 10.22 7.10 -2.35
C LEU A 119 10.24 6.06 -3.48
N SER A 120 9.18 5.25 -3.61
CA SER A 120 9.08 4.26 -4.68
C SER A 120 8.98 4.90 -6.07
N MET A 121 8.27 6.02 -6.21
CA MET A 121 8.24 6.80 -7.46
C MET A 121 9.63 7.33 -7.82
N LEU A 122 10.35 7.86 -6.83
CA LEU A 122 11.73 8.33 -7.04
C LEU A 122 12.65 7.19 -7.47
N LEU A 123 12.60 6.05 -6.77
CA LEU A 123 13.37 4.85 -7.12
C LEU A 123 13.04 4.35 -8.52
N LEU A 124 11.76 4.30 -8.88
CA LEU A 124 11.32 3.91 -10.22
C LEU A 124 11.95 4.81 -11.30
N VAL A 125 11.88 6.13 -11.13
CA VAL A 125 12.50 7.08 -12.07
C VAL A 125 14.00 6.87 -12.14
N LEU A 126 14.69 6.72 -11.01
CA LEU A 126 16.14 6.49 -10.96
C LEU A 126 16.53 5.19 -11.66
N ILE A 127 15.81 4.09 -11.43
CA ILE A 127 16.06 2.80 -12.07
C ILE A 127 15.91 2.91 -13.59
N PHE A 128 14.81 3.51 -14.07
CA PHE A 128 14.57 3.61 -15.52
C PHE A 128 15.52 4.58 -16.20
N VAL A 129 15.87 5.71 -15.58
CA VAL A 129 16.88 6.64 -16.11
C VAL A 129 18.26 5.99 -16.14
N ALA A 130 18.63 5.25 -15.08
CA ALA A 130 19.89 4.50 -15.07
C ALA A 130 19.92 3.42 -16.17
N THR A 131 18.83 2.65 -16.31
CA THR A 131 18.67 1.65 -17.38
C THR A 131 18.79 2.29 -18.76
N ALA A 132 18.08 3.39 -19.04
CA ALA A 132 18.15 4.09 -20.31
C ALA A 132 19.59 4.57 -20.64
N LYS A 133 20.31 5.07 -19.63
CA LYS A 133 21.73 5.48 -19.81
C LYS A 133 22.65 4.31 -20.17
N THR A 134 22.37 3.09 -19.70
CA THR A 134 23.20 1.92 -20.05
C THR A 134 23.07 1.57 -21.53
N TYR A 135 21.88 1.66 -22.09
CA TYR A 135 21.65 1.44 -23.53
C TYR A 135 22.32 2.51 -24.40
N SER A 136 22.25 3.79 -23.99
CA SER A 136 22.88 4.86 -24.76
C SER A 136 24.42 4.79 -24.78
N LYS A 137 25.04 4.17 -23.79
CA LYS A 137 26.51 3.99 -23.70
C LYS A 137 27.02 2.75 -24.42
N SER A 138 26.18 1.75 -24.63
CA SER A 138 26.56 0.50 -25.29
C SER A 138 26.58 0.66 -26.81
N ARG A 139 27.74 0.49 -27.45
CA ARG A 139 27.84 0.50 -28.93
C ARG A 139 27.11 -0.64 -29.62
N LYS A 140 26.81 -1.73 -28.90
CA LYS A 140 26.12 -2.90 -29.45
C LYS A 140 24.64 -2.99 -29.02
N GLY A 141 24.16 -2.01 -28.24
CA GLY A 141 22.79 -2.08 -27.68
C GLY A 141 22.60 -3.16 -26.61
N GLU A 142 23.67 -3.79 -26.14
CA GLU A 142 23.60 -4.82 -25.11
C GLU A 142 23.42 -4.18 -23.73
N PRO A 143 22.48 -4.67 -22.90
CA PRO A 143 22.27 -4.14 -21.58
C PRO A 143 23.46 -4.45 -20.66
N THR A 144 23.85 -3.47 -19.84
CA THR A 144 24.88 -3.63 -18.82
C THR A 144 24.35 -3.24 -17.44
N GLY A 145 24.89 -3.82 -16.38
CA GLY A 145 24.48 -3.48 -15.01
C GLY A 145 22.99 -3.68 -14.74
N LEU A 146 22.28 -2.62 -14.29
CA LEU A 146 20.83 -2.66 -14.00
C LEU A 146 19.99 -3.02 -15.23
N GLY A 147 20.45 -2.67 -16.45
CA GLY A 147 19.75 -3.05 -17.66
C GLY A 147 19.56 -4.56 -17.81
N LYS A 148 20.55 -5.37 -17.44
CA LYS A 148 20.47 -6.85 -17.50
C LYS A 148 19.36 -7.42 -16.61
N PHE A 149 19.03 -6.73 -15.52
CA PHE A 149 17.99 -7.15 -14.61
C PHE A 149 16.60 -6.67 -15.05
N THR A 150 16.50 -5.42 -15.53
CA THR A 150 15.22 -4.84 -15.93
C THR A 150 14.74 -5.31 -17.30
N GLU A 151 15.65 -5.62 -18.23
CA GLU A 151 15.30 -6.03 -19.59
C GLU A 151 14.42 -7.29 -19.66
N PRO A 152 14.74 -8.41 -18.96
CA PRO A 152 13.89 -9.59 -18.98
C PRO A 152 12.46 -9.30 -18.52
N LEU A 153 12.29 -8.44 -17.51
CA LEU A 153 10.97 -8.04 -17.01
C LEU A 153 10.22 -7.16 -18.02
N ILE A 154 10.93 -6.23 -18.68
CA ILE A 154 10.34 -5.39 -19.72
C ILE A 154 9.91 -6.23 -20.93
N LEU A 155 10.74 -7.19 -21.35
CA LEU A 155 10.43 -8.11 -22.44
C LEU A 155 9.26 -9.02 -22.07
N PHE A 156 9.21 -9.54 -20.85
CA PHE A 156 8.09 -10.33 -20.35
C PHE A 156 6.78 -9.56 -20.48
N ILE A 157 6.71 -8.32 -19.99
CA ILE A 157 5.49 -7.50 -20.09
C ILE A 157 5.15 -7.19 -21.54
N LYS A 158 6.14 -6.96 -22.38
CA LYS A 158 5.91 -6.68 -23.81
C LYS A 158 5.36 -7.92 -24.51
N ASP A 159 6.03 -9.07 -24.38
CA ASP A 159 5.81 -10.25 -25.21
C ASP A 159 4.65 -11.12 -24.68
N GLU A 160 4.48 -11.22 -23.36
CA GLU A 160 3.45 -12.05 -22.73
C GLU A 160 2.16 -11.29 -22.39
N VAL A 161 2.24 -9.95 -22.23
CA VAL A 161 1.07 -9.15 -21.82
C VAL A 161 0.65 -8.17 -22.92
N ALA A 162 1.54 -7.25 -23.32
CA ALA A 162 1.14 -6.15 -24.19
C ALA A 162 0.83 -6.60 -25.62
N LEU A 163 1.66 -7.44 -26.21
CA LEU A 163 1.46 -7.93 -27.59
C LEU A 163 0.24 -8.84 -27.71
N PRO A 164 0.01 -9.87 -26.87
CA PRO A 164 -1.15 -10.74 -27.00
C PRO A 164 -2.48 -10.05 -26.69
N MET A 165 -2.50 -9.10 -25.73
CA MET A 165 -3.74 -8.51 -25.24
C MET A 165 -4.15 -7.23 -25.97
N ILE A 166 -3.18 -6.42 -26.42
CA ILE A 166 -3.43 -5.11 -27.06
C ILE A 166 -3.23 -5.18 -28.59
N GLY A 167 -2.36 -6.09 -29.03
CA GLY A 167 -2.01 -6.26 -30.43
C GLY A 167 -0.89 -5.34 -30.91
N GLU A 168 -0.22 -5.74 -32.00
CA GLU A 168 1.00 -5.10 -32.51
C GLU A 168 0.84 -3.61 -32.87
N LYS A 169 -0.37 -3.19 -33.29
CA LYS A 169 -0.61 -1.82 -33.76
C LYS A 169 -0.67 -0.79 -32.62
N HIS A 170 -1.07 -1.20 -31.42
CA HIS A 170 -1.40 -0.26 -30.35
C HIS A 170 -0.57 -0.45 -29.08
N TYR A 171 0.15 -1.57 -28.91
CA TYR A 171 0.87 -1.88 -27.67
C TYR A 171 1.88 -0.80 -27.26
N GLN A 172 2.58 -0.19 -28.24
CA GLN A 172 3.59 0.84 -27.97
C GLN A 172 3.03 2.06 -27.21
N ARG A 173 1.77 2.41 -27.45
CA ARG A 173 1.09 3.54 -26.77
C ARG A 173 0.83 3.25 -25.31
N TYR A 174 0.51 1.99 -24.98
CA TYR A 174 0.16 1.58 -23.61
C TYR A 174 1.33 1.00 -22.83
N MET A 175 2.41 0.66 -23.50
CA MET A 175 3.61 0.09 -22.88
C MET A 175 4.17 0.92 -21.73
N PRO A 176 4.31 2.27 -21.83
CA PRO A 176 4.77 3.08 -20.71
C PRO A 176 3.87 2.98 -19.48
N PHE A 177 2.55 2.97 -19.68
CA PHE A 177 1.59 2.84 -18.59
C PHE A 177 1.70 1.46 -17.93
N LEU A 178 1.74 0.38 -18.71
CA LEU A 178 1.87 -0.98 -18.18
C LEU A 178 3.16 -1.18 -17.40
N LEU A 179 4.28 -0.71 -17.94
CA LEU A 179 5.57 -0.77 -17.26
C LEU A 179 5.57 0.04 -15.96
N THR A 180 5.03 1.27 -15.99
CA THR A 180 4.95 2.11 -14.80
C THR A 180 4.12 1.44 -13.72
N LEU A 181 2.93 0.92 -14.08
CA LEU A 181 2.04 0.25 -13.13
C LEU A 181 2.71 -1.00 -12.53
N PHE A 182 3.27 -1.86 -13.39
CA PHE A 182 3.94 -3.09 -12.95
C PHE A 182 5.11 -2.80 -12.01
N PHE A 183 6.06 -1.97 -12.43
CA PHE A 183 7.24 -1.69 -11.62
C PHE A 183 6.91 -0.89 -10.37
N PHE A 184 5.90 -0.02 -10.42
CA PHE A 184 5.45 0.71 -9.25
C PHE A 184 4.89 -0.23 -8.18
N ILE A 185 4.01 -1.16 -8.55
CA ILE A 185 3.47 -2.16 -7.64
C ILE A 185 4.60 -3.08 -7.15
N TRP A 186 5.42 -3.56 -8.05
CA TRP A 186 6.51 -4.50 -7.73
C TRP A 186 7.54 -3.89 -6.78
N ILE A 187 8.00 -2.66 -7.04
CA ILE A 187 8.95 -1.94 -6.17
C ILE A 187 8.35 -1.72 -4.79
N ASN A 188 7.09 -1.26 -4.70
CA ASN A 188 6.43 -1.04 -3.41
C ASN A 188 6.32 -2.33 -2.60
N ASN A 189 6.04 -3.46 -3.23
CA ASN A 189 5.97 -4.74 -2.53
C ASN A 189 7.35 -5.22 -2.06
N VAL A 190 8.37 -5.10 -2.91
CA VAL A 190 9.75 -5.40 -2.52
C VAL A 190 10.21 -4.49 -1.36
N MET A 191 9.89 -3.20 -1.42
CA MET A 191 10.17 -2.27 -0.32
C MET A 191 9.44 -2.66 0.96
N GLY A 192 8.17 -3.04 0.88
CA GLY A 192 7.37 -3.45 2.03
C GLY A 192 7.91 -4.71 2.73
N LEU A 193 8.64 -5.58 2.05
CA LEU A 193 9.29 -6.76 2.64
C LEU A 193 10.52 -6.41 3.48
N ILE A 194 11.08 -5.22 3.31
CA ILE A 194 12.26 -4.78 4.06
C ILE A 194 11.80 -4.13 5.37
N PRO A 195 12.07 -4.75 6.55
CA PRO A 195 11.53 -4.26 7.82
C PRO A 195 12.29 -3.05 8.41
N PHE A 196 13.13 -2.39 7.60
CA PHE A 196 13.95 -1.26 8.04
C PHE A 196 13.50 0.04 7.41
N PHE A 197 13.60 1.14 8.18
CA PHE A 197 13.46 2.49 7.65
C PHE A 197 14.40 2.70 6.44
N PRO A 198 13.96 3.31 5.35
CA PRO A 198 12.64 3.93 5.10
C PRO A 198 11.63 3.03 4.37
N PHE A 199 11.83 1.71 4.30
CA PHE A 199 11.15 0.80 3.39
C PHE A 199 9.95 0.05 4.04
N SER A 200 9.76 0.10 5.34
CA SER A 200 8.84 -0.75 6.09
C SER A 200 7.33 -0.52 5.88
N ALA A 201 6.92 0.22 4.85
CA ALA A 201 5.50 0.49 4.60
C ALA A 201 4.91 -0.49 3.58
N ASN A 202 3.87 -1.23 3.99
CA ASN A 202 3.10 -2.10 3.11
C ASN A 202 2.01 -1.32 2.36
N LEU A 203 2.38 -0.66 1.27
CA LEU A 203 1.48 0.18 0.51
C LEU A 203 0.34 -0.61 -0.15
N SER A 204 0.65 -1.76 -0.72
CA SER A 204 -0.33 -2.60 -1.41
C SER A 204 -1.24 -3.39 -0.46
N GLY A 205 -0.88 -3.48 0.83
CA GLY A 205 -1.74 -3.97 1.90
C GLY A 205 -2.80 -2.95 2.35
N ASN A 206 -2.85 -1.75 1.74
CA ASN A 206 -3.91 -0.77 1.97
C ASN A 206 -4.98 -0.90 0.88
N ILE A 207 -6.21 -1.24 1.28
CA ILE A 207 -7.33 -1.43 0.34
C ILE A 207 -7.68 -0.14 -0.43
N ALA A 208 -7.51 1.03 0.17
CA ALA A 208 -7.76 2.30 -0.50
C ALA A 208 -6.76 2.53 -1.64
N PHE A 209 -5.50 2.19 -1.44
CA PHE A 209 -4.47 2.28 -2.47
C PHE A 209 -4.75 1.32 -3.64
N THR A 210 -5.04 0.05 -3.37
CA THR A 210 -5.35 -0.93 -4.41
C THR A 210 -6.64 -0.61 -5.14
N PHE A 211 -7.63 -0.01 -4.45
CA PHE A 211 -8.84 0.51 -5.06
C PHE A 211 -8.55 1.64 -6.06
N VAL A 212 -7.70 2.61 -5.69
CA VAL A 212 -7.32 3.72 -6.59
C VAL A 212 -6.63 3.19 -7.85
N LEU A 213 -5.70 2.24 -7.73
CA LEU A 213 -5.03 1.63 -8.89
C LEU A 213 -6.03 0.88 -9.79
N ALA A 214 -6.92 0.10 -9.20
CA ALA A 214 -7.98 -0.60 -9.94
C ALA A 214 -8.94 0.38 -10.63
N ALA A 215 -9.31 1.47 -9.95
CA ALA A 215 -10.17 2.52 -10.50
C ALA A 215 -9.52 3.26 -11.69
N ILE A 216 -8.23 3.60 -11.58
CA ILE A 216 -7.47 4.21 -12.69
C ILE A 216 -7.46 3.26 -13.90
N THR A 217 -7.15 1.99 -13.69
CA THR A 217 -7.14 0.98 -14.76
C THR A 217 -8.52 0.83 -15.38
N PHE A 218 -9.57 0.81 -14.57
CA PHE A 218 -10.96 0.74 -15.01
C PHE A 218 -11.36 1.96 -15.86
N ILE A 219 -11.03 3.17 -15.39
CA ILE A 219 -11.32 4.41 -16.12
C ILE A 219 -10.61 4.42 -17.48
N ILE A 220 -9.32 4.09 -17.50
CA ILE A 220 -8.54 4.05 -18.75
C ILE A 220 -9.14 3.04 -19.71
N THR A 221 -9.44 1.83 -19.25
CA THR A 221 -10.04 0.77 -20.09
C THR A 221 -11.38 1.20 -20.64
N THR A 222 -12.24 1.82 -19.83
CA THR A 222 -13.59 2.25 -20.21
C THR A 222 -13.55 3.42 -21.20
N VAL A 223 -12.67 4.41 -20.99
CA VAL A 223 -12.54 5.59 -21.87
C VAL A 223 -11.93 5.23 -23.22
N VAL A 224 -10.98 4.28 -23.24
CA VAL A 224 -10.30 3.86 -24.47
C VAL A 224 -11.10 2.79 -25.22
N ALA A 225 -12.12 2.21 -24.60
CA ALA A 225 -12.93 1.16 -25.18
C ALA A 225 -13.57 1.57 -26.52
N ASN A 226 -13.39 0.75 -27.55
CA ASN A 226 -13.96 0.94 -28.86
C ASN A 226 -15.47 0.64 -28.88
N LYS A 227 -16.16 1.12 -29.94
CA LYS A 227 -17.59 0.81 -30.14
C LYS A 227 -17.88 -0.69 -30.17
N ASP A 228 -16.95 -1.48 -30.69
CA ASP A 228 -17.11 -2.94 -30.78
C ASP A 228 -17.07 -3.59 -29.38
N TYR A 229 -16.29 -3.04 -28.44
CA TYR A 229 -16.29 -3.47 -27.03
C TYR A 229 -17.68 -3.29 -26.40
N TRP A 230 -18.28 -2.09 -26.54
CA TRP A 230 -19.61 -1.82 -25.99
C TRP A 230 -20.71 -2.63 -26.71
N LYS A 231 -20.56 -2.81 -28.04
CA LYS A 231 -21.45 -3.67 -28.82
C LYS A 231 -21.37 -5.13 -28.36
N HIS A 232 -20.20 -5.63 -28.04
CA HIS A 232 -20.04 -6.98 -27.51
C HIS A 232 -20.74 -7.16 -26.17
N ILE A 233 -20.68 -6.18 -25.28
CA ILE A 233 -21.30 -6.23 -23.96
C ILE A 233 -22.83 -6.21 -24.05
N PHE A 234 -23.40 -5.27 -24.82
CA PHE A 234 -24.85 -5.10 -24.88
C PHE A 234 -25.51 -5.96 -25.96
N TRP A 235 -24.77 -6.30 -27.03
CA TRP A 235 -25.32 -7.03 -28.17
C TRP A 235 -24.32 -8.00 -28.77
N MET A 236 -24.09 -9.08 -28.07
CA MET A 236 -23.12 -10.10 -28.47
C MET A 236 -23.48 -10.72 -29.83
N PRO A 237 -22.59 -10.71 -30.85
CA PRO A 237 -22.88 -11.30 -32.16
C PRO A 237 -22.97 -12.83 -32.07
N GLY A 238 -23.80 -13.43 -32.91
CA GLY A 238 -23.87 -14.90 -33.03
C GLY A 238 -24.77 -15.62 -32.01
N ILE A 239 -25.47 -14.90 -31.12
CA ILE A 239 -26.32 -15.49 -30.08
C ILE A 239 -27.81 -15.18 -30.37
N PRO A 240 -28.76 -16.11 -30.10
CA PRO A 240 -30.21 -15.83 -30.21
C PRO A 240 -30.68 -14.70 -29.31
N VAL A 241 -31.67 -13.92 -29.78
CA VAL A 241 -32.14 -12.72 -29.07
C VAL A 241 -32.59 -12.97 -27.61
N PRO A 242 -33.32 -14.04 -27.26
CA PRO A 242 -33.68 -14.30 -25.87
C PRO A 242 -32.47 -14.45 -24.96
N MET A 243 -31.42 -15.14 -25.42
CA MET A 243 -30.21 -15.40 -24.66
C MET A 243 -29.37 -14.12 -24.49
N LYS A 244 -29.39 -13.20 -25.46
CA LYS A 244 -28.73 -11.89 -25.35
C LYS A 244 -29.28 -11.07 -24.19
N LEU A 245 -30.58 -11.14 -23.98
CA LEU A 245 -31.26 -10.37 -22.91
C LEU A 245 -30.80 -10.81 -21.51
N PHE A 246 -30.50 -12.12 -21.34
CA PHE A 246 -29.96 -12.66 -20.08
C PHE A 246 -28.44 -12.42 -19.94
N LEU A 247 -27.68 -12.49 -21.03
CA LEU A 247 -26.23 -12.32 -21.00
C LEU A 247 -25.80 -10.85 -20.84
N ALA A 248 -26.52 -9.91 -21.42
CA ALA A 248 -26.16 -8.49 -21.35
C ALA A 248 -26.04 -7.93 -19.92
N PRO A 249 -26.96 -8.21 -18.97
CA PRO A 249 -26.78 -7.80 -17.59
C PRO A 249 -25.58 -8.45 -16.90
N ILE A 250 -25.30 -9.71 -17.20
CA ILE A 250 -24.17 -10.46 -16.61
C ILE A 250 -22.85 -9.88 -17.11
N GLU A 251 -22.74 -9.63 -18.43
CA GLU A 251 -21.55 -9.04 -19.02
C GLU A 251 -21.34 -7.60 -18.54
N PHE A 252 -22.43 -6.83 -18.39
CA PHE A 252 -22.37 -5.49 -17.81
C PHE A 252 -21.84 -5.52 -16.36
N LEU A 253 -22.35 -6.43 -15.53
CA LEU A 253 -21.82 -6.63 -14.17
C LEU A 253 -20.34 -7.05 -14.21
N GLY A 254 -19.95 -7.85 -15.18
CA GLY A 254 -18.58 -8.30 -15.40
C GLY A 254 -17.57 -7.14 -15.53
N ILE A 255 -18.00 -6.00 -16.09
CA ILE A 255 -17.16 -4.81 -16.24
C ILE A 255 -16.71 -4.28 -14.85
N PHE A 256 -17.60 -4.31 -13.87
CA PHE A 256 -17.31 -3.86 -12.51
C PHE A 256 -16.63 -4.94 -11.67
N ILE A 257 -16.99 -6.20 -11.87
CA ILE A 257 -16.41 -7.34 -11.12
C ILE A 257 -14.92 -7.48 -11.42
N LYS A 258 -14.48 -7.26 -12.66
CA LYS A 258 -13.06 -7.39 -13.06
C LYS A 258 -12.13 -6.46 -12.25
N PRO A 259 -12.37 -5.13 -12.17
CA PRO A 259 -11.56 -4.23 -11.34
C PRO A 259 -11.63 -4.56 -9.84
N ILE A 260 -12.81 -4.91 -9.34
CA ILE A 260 -12.99 -5.30 -7.95
C ILE A 260 -12.19 -6.57 -7.63
N SER A 261 -12.25 -7.57 -8.50
CA SER A 261 -11.47 -8.79 -8.35
C SER A 261 -9.96 -8.52 -8.37
N LEU A 262 -9.49 -7.61 -9.25
CA LEU A 262 -8.09 -7.19 -9.30
C LEU A 262 -7.67 -6.50 -8.00
N MET A 263 -8.48 -5.58 -7.49
CA MET A 263 -8.27 -4.89 -6.23
C MET A 263 -8.14 -5.88 -5.05
N ILE A 264 -9.12 -6.79 -4.93
CA ILE A 264 -9.15 -7.78 -3.84
C ILE A 264 -7.96 -8.73 -3.96
N ARG A 265 -7.61 -9.19 -5.17
CA ARG A 265 -6.48 -10.09 -5.38
C ARG A 265 -5.17 -9.46 -4.93
N LEU A 266 -4.90 -8.21 -5.35
CA LEU A 266 -3.69 -7.50 -4.97
C LEU A 266 -3.63 -7.27 -3.46
N PHE A 267 -4.71 -6.75 -2.88
CA PHE A 267 -4.82 -6.50 -1.45
C PHE A 267 -4.67 -7.79 -0.62
N ALA A 268 -5.44 -8.84 -0.96
CA ALA A 268 -5.48 -10.07 -0.17
C ALA A 268 -4.15 -10.83 -0.21
N ASN A 269 -3.54 -10.97 -1.40
CA ASN A 269 -2.29 -11.70 -1.53
C ASN A 269 -1.18 -11.05 -0.69
N ILE A 270 -1.06 -9.72 -0.76
CA ILE A 270 0.00 -9.01 -0.06
C ILE A 270 -0.27 -8.93 1.45
N SER A 271 -1.50 -8.63 1.85
CA SER A 271 -1.86 -8.60 3.28
C SER A 271 -1.68 -9.98 3.92
N ALA A 272 -2.07 -11.06 3.23
CA ALA A 272 -1.88 -12.42 3.71
C ALA A 272 -0.39 -12.75 3.89
N GLY A 273 0.46 -12.42 2.90
CA GLY A 273 1.90 -12.63 2.98
C GLY A 273 2.52 -11.93 4.18
N HIS A 274 2.23 -10.64 4.37
CA HIS A 274 2.71 -9.88 5.53
C HIS A 274 2.24 -10.45 6.87
N ILE A 275 0.95 -10.82 6.99
CA ILE A 275 0.41 -11.40 8.22
C ILE A 275 1.13 -12.71 8.55
N ILE A 276 1.37 -13.57 7.55
CA ILE A 276 2.06 -14.85 7.75
C ILE A 276 3.50 -14.62 8.21
N ILE A 277 4.24 -13.69 7.57
CA ILE A 277 5.62 -13.37 7.94
C ILE A 277 5.68 -12.84 9.39
N LEU A 278 4.83 -11.88 9.74
CA LEU A 278 4.77 -11.33 11.09
C LEU A 278 4.37 -12.41 12.13
N SER A 279 3.43 -13.29 11.78
CA SER A 279 3.03 -14.40 12.65
C SER A 279 4.18 -15.39 12.90
N LEU A 280 4.97 -15.71 11.87
CA LEU A 280 6.15 -16.57 12.01
C LEU A 280 7.24 -15.94 12.90
N ILE A 281 7.46 -14.62 12.75
CA ILE A 281 8.39 -13.90 13.61
C ILE A 281 7.89 -13.88 15.07
N SER A 282 6.59 -13.62 15.26
CA SER A 282 5.97 -13.60 16.60
C SER A 282 6.07 -14.94 17.33
N LEU A 283 6.13 -16.05 16.59
CA LEU A 283 6.28 -17.39 17.17
C LEU A 283 7.55 -17.52 18.02
N ILE A 284 8.63 -16.83 17.64
CA ILE A 284 9.89 -16.80 18.39
C ILE A 284 9.67 -16.19 19.76
N PHE A 285 8.90 -15.10 19.83
CA PHE A 285 8.62 -14.38 21.07
C PHE A 285 7.63 -15.15 21.96
N ILE A 286 6.61 -15.79 21.37
CA ILE A 286 5.62 -16.59 22.10
C ILE A 286 6.29 -17.78 22.82
N PHE A 287 7.11 -18.55 22.09
CA PHE A 287 7.76 -19.74 22.64
C PHE A 287 9.02 -19.41 23.45
N LYS A 288 9.47 -18.14 23.46
CA LYS A 288 10.71 -17.69 24.13
C LYS A 288 11.90 -18.61 23.83
N SER A 289 11.93 -19.20 22.61
CA SER A 289 12.92 -20.20 22.21
C SER A 289 13.70 -19.72 20.99
N ILE A 290 14.97 -19.43 21.20
CA ILE A 290 15.88 -19.02 20.12
C ILE A 290 16.10 -20.13 19.07
N TRP A 291 15.82 -21.39 19.43
CA TRP A 291 15.94 -22.53 18.51
C TRP A 291 14.91 -22.51 17.39
N LEU A 292 13.80 -21.79 17.55
CA LEU A 292 12.80 -21.60 16.50
C LEU A 292 13.21 -20.50 15.50
N ALA A 293 14.14 -19.63 15.85
CA ALA A 293 14.55 -18.51 15.01
C ALA A 293 15.07 -18.93 13.64
N PRO A 294 15.94 -19.96 13.47
CA PRO A 294 16.39 -20.39 12.15
C PRO A 294 15.25 -20.90 11.25
N ALA A 295 14.31 -21.65 11.84
CA ALA A 295 13.14 -22.16 11.11
C ALA A 295 12.21 -21.03 10.70
N SER A 296 11.83 -20.13 11.60
CA SER A 296 10.99 -18.97 11.31
C SER A 296 11.63 -18.06 10.27
N LEU A 297 12.93 -17.82 10.34
CA LEU A 297 13.66 -17.01 9.37
C LEU A 297 13.64 -17.68 7.98
N PHE A 298 13.91 -18.98 7.91
CA PHE A 298 13.88 -19.73 6.65
C PHE A 298 12.51 -19.65 5.98
N PHE A 299 11.43 -19.91 6.73
CA PHE A 299 10.08 -19.84 6.21
C PHE A 299 9.68 -18.40 5.85
N SER A 300 10.09 -17.39 6.62
CA SER A 300 9.83 -15.98 6.31
C SER A 300 10.48 -15.57 4.99
N VAL A 301 11.75 -15.94 4.76
CA VAL A 301 12.45 -15.68 3.49
C VAL A 301 11.77 -16.42 2.33
N PHE A 302 11.37 -17.67 2.53
CA PHE A 302 10.70 -18.46 1.51
C PHE A 302 9.34 -17.86 1.11
N ILE A 303 8.55 -17.42 2.10
CA ILE A 303 7.25 -16.75 1.85
C ILE A 303 7.47 -15.40 1.16
N SER A 304 8.47 -14.63 1.58
CA SER A 304 8.82 -13.37 0.92
C SER A 304 9.17 -13.55 -0.55
N LEU A 305 9.90 -14.62 -0.91
CA LEU A 305 10.19 -14.94 -2.31
C LEU A 305 8.93 -15.28 -3.09
N ILE A 306 8.02 -16.06 -2.49
CA ILE A 306 6.72 -16.37 -3.12
C ILE A 306 5.91 -15.09 -3.31
N GLU A 307 5.87 -14.20 -2.33
CA GLU A 307 5.14 -12.93 -2.39
C GLU A 307 5.64 -12.04 -3.53
N VAL A 308 6.96 -11.92 -3.71
CA VAL A 308 7.56 -11.19 -4.84
C VAL A 308 7.16 -11.79 -6.19
N LEU A 309 7.10 -13.12 -6.28
CA LEU A 309 6.67 -13.82 -7.50
C LEU A 309 5.16 -13.62 -7.77
N VAL A 310 4.31 -13.76 -6.76
CA VAL A 310 2.85 -13.60 -6.88
C VAL A 310 2.47 -12.19 -7.32
N VAL A 311 3.23 -11.18 -6.89
CA VAL A 311 3.02 -9.79 -7.32
C VAL A 311 3.41 -9.58 -8.79
N ALA A 312 4.35 -10.37 -9.31
CA ALA A 312 4.77 -10.29 -10.71
C ALA A 312 3.80 -10.98 -11.68
N ILE A 313 2.94 -11.88 -11.19
CA ILE A 313 1.92 -12.62 -11.96
C ILE A 313 0.55 -11.93 -11.91
#